data_d89a297501fc12653e95c41088940000
#
_entry.id   d89a297501fc12653e95c41088940000
#
_cell.length_a   1.000
_cell.length_b   1.000
_cell.length_c   1.000
_cell.angle_alpha   90.00
_cell.angle_beta   90.00
_cell.angle_gamma   90.00
#
_symmetry.space_group_name_H-M   'P 1'
#
loop_
_entity.id
_entity.type
_entity.pdbx_description
1 polymer ?
#
loop_
_entity_poly.entity_id
_entity_poly.type
_entity_poly.pdbx_seq_one_letter_code
_entity_poly.pdbx_strand_id
1 'polypeptide(L)'
;MSGKFSPTAQVEREQLPWGSLGWVSRPASTGAKEIVVIEVNFAPGGGHNFHKHPDQEEVIYVVEGEIEQWLEKEKRTLKPGDSVFIPADVVHASFNLSGKAAKALAILAPCVTDAGYVSVEVADQEPWKSLR
;
A
#
# COMPACT_ATOMS: atom_id res chain seq x y z
N MET A 1 25.23 -13.93 -2.12
CA MET A 1 23.78 -13.89 -2.21
C MET A 1 23.34 -13.38 -3.56
N SER A 2 22.49 -14.13 -4.23
CA SER A 2 22.02 -13.77 -5.57
C SER A 2 20.73 -12.98 -5.52
N GLY A 3 20.57 -12.08 -6.48
CA GLY A 3 19.27 -11.46 -6.70
C GLY A 3 18.28 -12.47 -7.27
N LYS A 4 17.07 -12.01 -7.52
CA LYS A 4 16.00 -12.86 -8.01
C LYS A 4 15.16 -12.13 -9.04
N PHE A 5 14.88 -12.79 -10.16
CA PHE A 5 13.88 -12.32 -11.11
C PHE A 5 12.50 -12.82 -10.67
N SER A 6 11.49 -11.97 -10.82
CA SER A 6 10.11 -12.31 -10.45
C SER A 6 9.18 -11.95 -11.60
N PRO A 7 9.00 -12.86 -12.58
CA PRO A 7 8.03 -12.61 -13.66
C PRO A 7 6.64 -12.39 -13.08
N THR A 8 5.86 -11.52 -13.72
CA THR A 8 4.54 -11.16 -13.20
C THR A 8 3.63 -12.37 -12.98
N ALA A 9 3.76 -13.40 -13.82
CA ALA A 9 2.97 -14.63 -13.68
C ALA A 9 3.31 -15.44 -12.42
N GLN A 10 4.47 -15.18 -11.80
CA GLN A 10 4.92 -15.89 -10.61
C GLN A 10 4.75 -15.06 -9.33
N VAL A 11 4.31 -13.82 -9.44
CA VAL A 11 4.06 -12.96 -8.28
C VAL A 11 2.81 -13.45 -7.57
N GLU A 12 2.95 -13.74 -6.28
CA GLU A 12 1.80 -14.12 -5.44
C GLU A 12 0.84 -12.95 -5.33
N ARG A 13 -0.45 -13.22 -5.54
CA ARG A 13 -1.49 -12.18 -5.46
C ARG A 13 -2.52 -12.57 -4.41
N GLU A 14 -2.84 -11.60 -3.59
CA GLU A 14 -3.83 -11.75 -2.53
C GLU A 14 -5.06 -10.94 -2.91
N GLN A 15 -6.22 -11.61 -2.97
CA GLN A 15 -7.49 -10.94 -3.29
C GLN A 15 -8.10 -10.39 -2.01
N LEU A 16 -8.58 -9.15 -2.09
CA LEU A 16 -9.22 -8.45 -0.99
C LEU A 16 -10.56 -7.91 -1.48
N PRO A 17 -11.50 -7.57 -0.58
CA PRO A 17 -12.80 -7.04 -1.01
C PRO A 17 -12.71 -5.78 -1.87
N TRP A 18 -11.63 -5.00 -1.73
CA TRP A 18 -11.46 -3.71 -2.41
C TRP A 18 -10.44 -3.75 -3.55
N GLY A 19 -9.82 -4.90 -3.82
CA GLY A 19 -8.80 -4.99 -4.86
C GLY A 19 -7.87 -6.17 -4.65
N SER A 20 -6.60 -6.00 -5.02
CA SER A 20 -5.62 -7.07 -4.83
C SER A 20 -4.24 -6.51 -4.51
N LEU A 21 -3.43 -7.33 -3.84
CA LEU A 21 -2.03 -7.06 -3.57
C LEU A 21 -1.18 -8.04 -4.37
N GLY A 22 -0.23 -7.52 -5.14
CA GLY A 22 0.81 -8.32 -5.78
C GLY A 22 2.09 -8.22 -4.96
N TRP A 23 2.51 -9.31 -4.36
CA TRP A 23 3.69 -9.33 -3.48
C TRP A 23 4.96 -9.43 -4.33
N VAL A 24 5.39 -8.30 -4.87
CA VAL A 24 6.55 -8.23 -5.77
C VAL A 24 7.83 -8.63 -5.05
N SER A 25 8.01 -8.15 -3.82
CA SER A 25 9.15 -8.54 -3.00
C SER A 25 8.81 -8.44 -1.52
N ARG A 26 9.15 -9.49 -0.78
CA ARG A 26 9.08 -9.55 0.69
C ARG A 26 9.95 -10.73 1.14
N PRO A 27 10.25 -10.88 2.44
CA PRO A 27 11.14 -11.97 2.89
C PRO A 27 10.75 -13.34 2.36
N ALA A 28 9.46 -13.67 2.39
CA ALA A 28 8.98 -14.99 1.98
C ALA A 28 9.18 -15.28 0.49
N SER A 29 9.24 -14.27 -0.37
CA SER A 29 9.35 -14.48 -1.82
C SER A 29 10.76 -14.27 -2.35
N THR A 30 11.45 -13.24 -1.89
CA THR A 30 12.77 -12.87 -2.44
C THR A 30 13.90 -13.00 -1.43
N GLY A 31 13.60 -13.24 -0.15
CA GLY A 31 14.59 -13.19 0.91
C GLY A 31 15.00 -11.77 1.29
N ALA A 32 14.25 -10.77 0.86
CA ALA A 32 14.55 -9.37 1.17
C ALA A 32 14.57 -9.14 2.68
N LYS A 33 15.51 -8.30 3.14
CA LYS A 33 15.65 -7.95 4.56
C LYS A 33 15.18 -6.54 4.85
N GLU A 34 15.28 -5.65 3.87
CA GLU A 34 15.01 -4.23 4.09
C GLU A 34 13.78 -3.74 3.34
N ILE A 35 13.57 -4.21 2.12
CA ILE A 35 12.58 -3.60 1.24
C ILE A 35 11.41 -4.54 0.96
N VAL A 36 10.18 -4.01 1.09
CA VAL A 36 8.95 -4.67 0.66
C VAL A 36 8.39 -3.85 -0.50
N VAL A 37 8.03 -4.53 -1.59
CA VAL A 37 7.37 -3.88 -2.72
C VAL A 37 6.07 -4.61 -3.02
N ILE A 38 4.98 -3.85 -3.02
CA ILE A 38 3.63 -4.38 -3.25
C ILE A 38 3.00 -3.64 -4.43
N GLU A 39 2.49 -4.38 -5.38
CA GLU A 39 1.64 -3.80 -6.42
C GLU A 39 0.21 -3.80 -5.89
N VAL A 40 -0.33 -2.61 -5.67
CA VAL A 40 -1.68 -2.44 -5.10
C VAL A 40 -2.64 -2.12 -6.24
N ASN A 41 -3.61 -2.99 -6.44
CA ASN A 41 -4.65 -2.80 -7.46
C ASN A 41 -5.95 -2.47 -6.75
N PHE A 42 -6.49 -1.29 -7.05
CA PHE A 42 -7.75 -0.82 -6.45
C PHE A 42 -8.89 -1.05 -7.45
N ALA A 43 -9.89 -1.80 -7.05
CA ALA A 43 -11.14 -1.87 -7.81
C ALA A 43 -11.84 -0.51 -7.78
N PRO A 44 -12.71 -0.20 -8.76
CA PRO A 44 -13.51 1.02 -8.69
C PRO A 44 -14.28 1.09 -7.38
N GLY A 45 -14.14 2.20 -6.66
CA GLY A 45 -14.77 2.39 -5.35
C GLY A 45 -14.05 1.71 -4.19
N GLY A 46 -12.97 0.97 -4.46
CA GLY A 46 -12.25 0.25 -3.42
C GLY A 46 -11.16 1.09 -2.77
N GLY A 47 -10.72 0.67 -1.60
CA GLY A 47 -9.63 1.34 -0.92
C GLY A 47 -9.22 0.67 0.37
N HIS A 48 -8.02 0.98 0.80
CA HIS A 48 -7.51 0.56 2.10
C HIS A 48 -7.76 1.68 3.11
N ASN A 49 -8.66 1.41 4.03
CA ASN A 49 -9.10 2.39 5.03
C ASN A 49 -7.97 2.77 5.99
N PHE A 50 -8.22 3.69 6.89
CA PHE A 50 -7.20 4.25 7.79
C PHE A 50 -6.46 3.18 8.57
N HIS A 51 -5.14 3.19 8.45
CA HIS A 51 -4.23 2.24 9.07
C HIS A 51 -2.85 2.87 9.21
N LYS A 52 -1.95 2.16 9.89
CA LYS A 52 -0.56 2.59 10.05
C LYS A 52 0.37 1.39 10.09
N HIS A 53 1.65 1.64 9.82
CA HIS A 53 2.72 0.66 9.93
C HIS A 53 3.69 1.14 10.99
N PRO A 54 3.60 0.64 12.24
CA PRO A 54 4.33 1.23 13.38
C PRO A 54 5.83 1.34 13.21
N ASP A 55 6.44 0.37 12.55
CA ASP A 55 7.90 0.28 12.47
C ASP A 55 8.46 0.44 11.07
N GLN A 56 7.66 0.94 10.13
CA GLN A 56 8.06 1.01 8.72
C GLN A 56 7.75 2.37 8.12
N GLU A 57 8.69 2.87 7.32
CA GLU A 57 8.42 3.96 6.38
C GLU A 57 7.79 3.41 5.13
N GLU A 58 7.01 4.23 4.44
CA GLU A 58 6.35 3.82 3.21
C GLU A 58 6.36 4.93 2.17
N VAL A 59 6.54 4.55 0.90
CA VAL A 59 6.25 5.41 -0.24
C VAL A 59 5.15 4.73 -1.06
N ILE A 60 4.11 5.49 -1.40
CA ILE A 60 3.09 5.03 -2.35
C ILE A 60 3.26 5.85 -3.62
N TYR A 61 3.43 5.16 -4.75
CA TYR A 61 3.64 5.76 -6.06
C TYR A 61 2.54 5.31 -7.02
N VAL A 62 1.78 6.25 -7.58
CA VAL A 62 0.66 5.92 -8.46
C VAL A 62 1.17 5.60 -9.86
N VAL A 63 0.76 4.47 -10.40
CA VAL A 63 1.13 3.98 -11.73
C VAL A 63 0.04 4.23 -12.75
N GLU A 64 -1.21 3.90 -12.40
CA GLU A 64 -2.38 4.06 -13.27
C GLU A 64 -3.58 4.54 -12.49
N GLY A 65 -4.44 5.31 -13.15
CA GLY A 65 -5.63 5.84 -12.53
C GLY A 65 -5.31 6.94 -11.52
N GLU A 66 -6.23 7.18 -10.61
CA GLU A 66 -6.00 8.16 -9.56
C GLU A 66 -6.60 7.68 -8.25
N ILE A 67 -6.01 8.10 -7.14
CA ILE A 67 -6.48 7.75 -5.81
C ILE A 67 -6.61 9.00 -4.96
N GLU A 68 -7.58 8.97 -4.03
CA GLU A 68 -7.67 9.94 -2.95
C GLU A 68 -6.79 9.41 -1.83
N GLN A 69 -5.69 10.10 -1.58
CA GLN A 69 -4.71 9.69 -0.57
C GLN A 69 -4.81 10.59 0.66
N TRP A 70 -4.97 9.94 1.81
CA TRP A 70 -4.95 10.59 3.11
C TRP A 70 -3.59 10.40 3.76
N LEU A 71 -3.06 11.49 4.32
CA LEU A 71 -1.89 11.49 5.19
C LEU A 71 -2.33 12.20 6.47
N GLU A 72 -2.58 11.44 7.50
CA GLU A 72 -3.30 11.89 8.69
C GLU A 72 -4.65 12.52 8.27
N LYS A 73 -4.89 13.78 8.58
CA LYS A 73 -6.16 14.47 8.29
C LYS A 73 -6.16 15.24 6.98
N GLU A 74 -5.01 15.27 6.30
CA GLU A 74 -4.88 15.92 4.99
C GLU A 74 -5.16 14.91 3.89
N LYS A 75 -5.85 15.32 2.84
CA LYS A 75 -6.05 14.46 1.67
C LYS A 75 -5.71 15.19 0.39
N ARG A 76 -5.23 14.44 -0.59
CA ARG A 76 -4.96 14.92 -1.95
C ARG A 76 -5.27 13.84 -2.96
N THR A 77 -5.63 14.25 -4.17
CA THR A 77 -5.74 13.32 -5.29
C THR A 77 -4.36 13.12 -5.89
N LEU A 78 -3.92 11.86 -5.97
CA LEU A 78 -2.67 11.49 -6.61
C LEU A 78 -2.96 10.87 -7.97
N LYS A 79 -2.24 11.33 -8.98
CA LYS A 79 -2.32 10.88 -10.37
C LYS A 79 -1.05 10.14 -10.76
N PRO A 80 -1.03 9.44 -11.91
CA PRO A 80 0.18 8.72 -12.33
C PRO A 80 1.44 9.57 -12.24
N GLY A 81 2.45 9.06 -11.55
CA GLY A 81 3.70 9.77 -11.29
C GLY A 81 3.74 10.52 -9.96
N ASP A 82 2.58 10.74 -9.32
CA ASP A 82 2.54 11.35 -8.00
C ASP A 82 2.82 10.31 -6.92
N SER A 83 3.34 10.76 -5.80
CA SER A 83 3.67 9.88 -4.68
C SER A 83 3.43 10.58 -3.34
N VAL A 84 3.41 9.77 -2.29
CA VAL A 84 3.38 10.24 -0.91
C VAL A 84 4.42 9.48 -0.11
N PHE A 85 5.15 10.19 0.75
CA PHE A 85 6.02 9.58 1.74
C PHE A 85 5.31 9.56 3.08
N ILE A 86 5.28 8.40 3.72
CA ILE A 86 4.58 8.16 4.97
C ILE A 86 5.59 7.73 6.02
N PRO A 87 5.87 8.56 7.03
CA PRO A 87 6.75 8.16 8.13
C PRO A 87 6.19 6.96 8.92
N ALA A 88 7.06 6.28 9.65
CA ALA A 88 6.63 5.17 10.50
C ALA A 88 5.55 5.64 11.50
N ASP A 89 4.56 4.78 11.73
CA ASP A 89 3.47 4.98 12.70
C ASP A 89 2.49 6.11 12.32
N VAL A 90 2.58 6.66 11.12
CA VAL A 90 1.67 7.73 10.66
C VAL A 90 0.46 7.11 9.96
N VAL A 91 -0.73 7.51 10.40
CA VAL A 91 -1.99 7.01 9.86
C VAL A 91 -2.23 7.55 8.45
N HIS A 92 -2.67 6.67 7.56
CA HIS A 92 -2.95 7.00 6.17
C HIS A 92 -4.05 6.11 5.62
N ALA A 93 -4.57 6.47 4.45
CA ALA A 93 -5.59 5.71 3.75
C ALA A 93 -5.53 6.03 2.26
N SER A 94 -5.95 5.07 1.43
CA SER A 94 -5.95 5.23 -0.03
C SER A 94 -7.28 4.72 -0.57
N PHE A 95 -8.00 5.58 -1.31
CA PHE A 95 -9.30 5.23 -1.86
C PHE A 95 -9.36 5.54 -3.35
N ASN A 96 -9.91 4.61 -4.12
CA ASN A 96 -10.18 4.84 -5.53
C ASN A 96 -11.65 5.23 -5.68
N LEU A 97 -11.92 6.52 -5.79
CA LEU A 97 -13.28 7.05 -5.94
C LEU A 97 -13.72 7.13 -7.39
N SER A 98 -12.84 6.77 -8.34
CA SER A 98 -13.17 6.82 -9.76
C SER A 98 -13.95 5.59 -10.19
N GLY A 99 -14.55 5.64 -11.36
CA GLY A 99 -15.24 4.50 -11.94
C GLY A 99 -14.31 3.52 -12.66
N LYS A 100 -13.00 3.68 -12.54
CA LYS A 100 -12.00 2.85 -13.21
C LYS A 100 -11.05 2.25 -12.18
N ALA A 101 -10.38 1.15 -12.55
CA ALA A 101 -9.33 0.57 -11.72
C ALA A 101 -8.15 1.52 -11.58
N ALA A 102 -7.45 1.43 -10.47
CA ALA A 102 -6.22 2.18 -10.24
C ALA A 102 -5.12 1.24 -9.74
N LYS A 103 -3.87 1.62 -9.97
CA LYS A 103 -2.70 0.85 -9.57
C LYS A 103 -1.66 1.75 -8.94
N ALA A 104 -1.12 1.31 -7.82
CA ALA A 104 -0.01 1.98 -7.16
C ALA A 104 1.04 0.96 -6.74
N LEU A 105 2.26 1.42 -6.51
CA LEU A 105 3.30 0.64 -5.85
C LEU A 105 3.41 1.14 -4.42
N ALA A 106 3.34 0.23 -3.47
CA ALA A 106 3.63 0.52 -2.06
C ALA A 106 4.99 -0.07 -1.75
N ILE A 107 5.90 0.78 -1.27
CA ILE A 107 7.28 0.41 -0.96
C ILE A 107 7.51 0.71 0.51
N LEU A 108 7.81 -0.33 1.30
CA LEU A 108 8.00 -0.21 2.74
C LEU A 108 9.38 -0.71 3.14
N ALA A 109 9.91 -0.16 4.21
CA ALA A 109 11.19 -0.59 4.79
C ALA A 109 11.26 -0.18 6.25
N PRO A 110 11.96 -0.97 7.09
CA PRO A 110 12.51 -2.29 6.82
C PRO A 110 11.43 -3.35 6.73
N CYS A 111 11.78 -4.57 6.31
CA CYS A 111 10.86 -5.70 6.39
C CYS A 111 10.54 -6.00 7.85
N VAL A 112 9.28 -6.33 8.12
CA VAL A 112 8.80 -6.72 9.45
C VAL A 112 8.05 -8.04 9.28
N THR A 113 8.47 -9.09 9.97
CA THR A 113 7.97 -10.46 9.84
C THR A 113 8.21 -11.05 8.45
N ASP A 114 7.90 -12.33 8.25
CA ASP A 114 8.02 -12.99 6.94
C ASP A 114 6.99 -12.46 5.94
N ALA A 115 5.88 -11.93 6.43
CA ALA A 115 4.88 -11.29 5.57
C ALA A 115 5.40 -10.00 4.94
N GLY A 116 6.40 -9.37 5.56
CA GLY A 116 7.05 -8.17 5.05
C GLY A 116 6.59 -6.90 5.74
N TYR A 117 5.34 -6.83 6.18
CA TYR A 117 4.81 -5.64 6.83
C TYR A 117 3.80 -5.99 7.92
N VAL A 118 3.59 -5.04 8.81
CA VAL A 118 2.54 -5.11 9.83
C VAL A 118 1.65 -3.89 9.66
N SER A 119 0.34 -4.13 9.58
CA SER A 119 -0.66 -3.08 9.44
C SER A 119 -1.56 -3.07 10.67
N VAL A 120 -1.71 -1.90 11.28
CA VAL A 120 -2.62 -1.68 12.41
C VAL A 120 -3.79 -0.85 11.90
N GLU A 121 -4.99 -1.44 11.89
CA GLU A 121 -6.19 -0.79 11.38
C GLU A 121 -6.77 0.12 12.45
N VAL A 122 -7.06 1.39 12.09
CA VAL A 122 -7.55 2.39 13.04
C VAL A 122 -8.84 3.08 12.55
N ALA A 123 -9.43 2.59 11.47
CA ALA A 123 -10.60 3.23 10.85
C ALA A 123 -11.79 3.36 11.81
N ASP A 124 -11.92 2.47 12.79
CA ASP A 124 -13.01 2.49 13.78
C ASP A 124 -12.74 3.41 14.95
N GLN A 125 -11.59 4.05 15.00
CA GLN A 125 -11.17 4.96 16.07
C GLN A 125 -11.29 6.40 15.63
N GLU A 126 -11.64 7.28 16.59
CA GLU A 126 -11.59 8.72 16.35
C GLU A 126 -10.15 9.20 16.33
N PRO A 127 -9.77 10.21 15.52
CA PRO A 127 -10.68 11.01 14.67
C PRO A 127 -10.99 10.37 13.30
N TRP A 128 -10.37 9.24 12.97
CA TRP A 128 -10.42 8.63 11.63
C TRP A 128 -11.84 8.23 11.23
N LYS A 129 -12.56 7.68 12.20
CA LYS A 129 -13.94 7.25 12.00
C LYS A 129 -14.85 8.35 11.48
N SER A 130 -14.59 9.60 11.88
CA SER A 130 -15.42 10.76 11.53
C SER A 130 -14.96 11.50 10.28
N LEU A 131 -13.84 11.12 9.66
CA LEU A 131 -13.30 11.84 8.49
C LEU A 131 -13.95 11.43 7.18
N ARG A 132 -14.62 10.29 7.12
CA ARG A 132 -15.27 9.79 5.92
C ARG A 132 -16.66 9.25 6.19
#